data_87735f98df8ad6035812144da69e1675
#
_entry.id   87735f98df8ad6035812144da69e1675
#
_cell.length_a   1.000
_cell.length_b   1.000
_cell.length_c   1.000
_cell.angle_alpha   90.00
_cell.angle_beta   90.00
_cell.angle_gamma   90.00
#
_symmetry.space_group_name_H-M   'P 1'
#
loop_
_entity.id
_entity.type
_entity.pdbx_description
1 polymer ?
#
loop_
_entity_poly.entity_id
_entity_poly.type
_entity_poly.pdbx_seq_one_letter_code
_entity_poly.pdbx_strand_id
1 'polypeptide(L)'
;MINAASRLQPTQVPVPRHIFVTGGVVSSLGKGLTAASLGRLLRARGISVVMQKLDPYINVDPGTMNPFQHGEVFVTDDGSETDLDIGHYERFLDVNLSGKANATTGQVYSTVIAKERRGEYLGDTVQVIPHITDEIKRVMRAQAEPDDDGNLPDVIITEIGGTVGDIESQPFLEAARQVRADLGRDNVAFVHVSLIPFLPAAGELKTKPTQHSVASLRNIGIQPDALVLRTDRHLPEGIKGKVALMCDVDRDAVVECKDAASIYEVPPTLHREGLDAYLVQRLGLTFRDVDWTEWNSLLERVHAPKHRLEVALVGKYVDLHDAYLSVSEAIRHGGFANHARVDIRWVASDVCETPEGAQRALAGVDAIVVPGGFGVRGIEGKVGALRWAREHRVPTLGLCLGLQCMVIEAARNLLG
;
A
#
# COMPACT_ATOMS: atom_id res chain seq x y z
N MET A 1 -42.23 -4.65 -47.98
CA MET A 1 -40.75 -4.65 -47.82
C MET A 1 -40.41 -3.52 -46.86
N ILE A 2 -40.24 -3.81 -45.61
CA ILE A 2 -39.86 -2.82 -44.59
C ILE A 2 -38.41 -3.09 -44.25
N ASN A 3 -37.57 -2.15 -44.59
CA ASN A 3 -36.12 -2.15 -44.42
C ASN A 3 -35.79 -2.15 -42.95
N ALA A 4 -35.22 -3.25 -42.44
CA ALA A 4 -34.65 -3.31 -41.11
C ALA A 4 -33.33 -2.54 -41.12
N ALA A 5 -33.39 -1.26 -40.76
CA ALA A 5 -32.21 -0.48 -40.48
C ALA A 5 -31.47 -1.13 -39.29
N SER A 6 -30.34 -1.73 -39.56
CA SER A 6 -29.37 -2.17 -38.54
C SER A 6 -29.02 -0.95 -37.67
N ARG A 7 -29.53 -0.90 -36.48
CA ARG A 7 -29.03 0.02 -35.44
C ARG A 7 -27.59 -0.38 -35.15
N LEU A 8 -26.65 0.35 -35.72
CA LEU A 8 -25.28 0.37 -35.25
C LEU A 8 -25.36 0.74 -33.76
N GLN A 9 -25.07 -0.22 -32.89
CA GLN A 9 -24.84 0.08 -31.47
C GLN A 9 -23.69 1.08 -31.45
N PRO A 10 -23.79 2.19 -30.71
CA PRO A 10 -22.63 3.05 -30.51
C PRO A 10 -21.53 2.21 -29.90
N THR A 11 -20.34 2.23 -30.47
CA THR A 11 -19.13 1.67 -29.88
C THR A 11 -19.00 2.32 -28.51
N GLN A 12 -19.36 1.58 -27.44
CA GLN A 12 -19.14 2.05 -26.09
C GLN A 12 -17.62 2.18 -25.94
N VAL A 13 -17.17 3.39 -25.66
CA VAL A 13 -15.79 3.62 -25.20
C VAL A 13 -15.58 2.70 -23.99
N PRO A 14 -14.55 1.86 -23.99
CA PRO A 14 -14.30 0.98 -22.85
C PRO A 14 -14.18 1.80 -21.57
N VAL A 15 -15.08 1.57 -20.62
CA VAL A 15 -15.00 2.21 -19.30
C VAL A 15 -14.11 1.33 -18.43
N PRO A 16 -13.06 1.88 -17.79
CA PRO A 16 -12.24 1.11 -16.86
C PRO A 16 -13.07 0.39 -15.80
N ARG A 17 -12.67 -0.81 -15.45
CA ARG A 17 -13.25 -1.54 -14.32
C ARG A 17 -12.69 -0.99 -13.02
N HIS A 18 -13.49 -0.98 -11.96
CA HIS A 18 -13.05 -0.54 -10.64
C HIS A 18 -13.01 -1.70 -9.66
N ILE A 19 -11.91 -1.84 -8.93
CA ILE A 19 -11.78 -2.74 -7.80
C ILE A 19 -11.53 -1.89 -6.56
N PHE A 20 -12.46 -1.90 -5.62
CA PHE A 20 -12.29 -1.24 -4.33
C PHE A 20 -11.78 -2.23 -3.30
N VAL A 21 -10.64 -1.93 -2.68
CA VAL A 21 -10.07 -2.72 -1.58
C VAL A 21 -10.42 -2.03 -0.27
N THR A 22 -11.18 -2.72 0.56
CA THR A 22 -11.60 -2.25 1.88
C THR A 22 -11.07 -3.16 2.97
N GLY A 23 -11.05 -2.73 4.22
CA GLY A 23 -10.62 -3.59 5.32
C GLY A 23 -11.36 -3.33 6.61
N GLY A 24 -11.38 -4.31 7.46
CA GLY A 24 -12.03 -4.22 8.74
C GLY A 24 -11.34 -5.04 9.82
N VAL A 25 -11.86 -4.95 11.05
CA VAL A 25 -11.38 -5.57 12.29
C VAL A 25 -10.25 -4.79 12.96
N VAL A 26 -9.11 -4.58 12.26
CA VAL A 26 -7.94 -3.85 12.81
C VAL A 26 -7.25 -3.03 11.72
N SER A 27 -6.49 -2.01 12.13
CA SER A 27 -5.55 -1.29 11.27
C SER A 27 -4.35 -2.18 10.92
N SER A 28 -3.52 -1.76 9.97
CA SER A 28 -2.32 -2.47 9.53
C SER A 28 -2.58 -3.93 9.08
N LEU A 29 -3.77 -4.20 8.57
CA LEU A 29 -4.21 -5.53 8.13
C LEU A 29 -3.57 -5.97 6.81
N GLY A 30 -2.85 -5.07 6.12
CA GLY A 30 -2.21 -5.33 4.84
C GLY A 30 -3.14 -5.14 3.63
N LYS A 31 -4.04 -4.16 3.70
CA LYS A 31 -4.86 -3.74 2.55
C LYS A 31 -3.98 -3.31 1.38
N GLY A 32 -3.00 -2.41 1.63
CA GLY A 32 -2.07 -1.92 0.62
C GLY A 32 -1.30 -3.03 -0.06
N LEU A 33 -0.75 -3.95 0.72
CA LEU A 33 -0.05 -5.12 0.21
C LEU A 33 -0.96 -6.06 -0.60
N THR A 34 -2.21 -6.23 -0.17
CA THR A 34 -3.21 -7.02 -0.93
C THR A 34 -3.57 -6.33 -2.24
N ALA A 35 -3.78 -5.01 -2.22
CA ALA A 35 -4.07 -4.21 -3.42
C ALA A 35 -2.89 -4.23 -4.41
N ALA A 36 -1.66 -4.00 -3.93
CA ALA A 36 -0.44 -4.07 -4.73
C ALA A 36 -0.23 -5.45 -5.35
N SER A 37 -0.45 -6.53 -4.55
CA SER A 37 -0.33 -7.91 -5.02
C SER A 37 -1.36 -8.24 -6.10
N LEU A 38 -2.60 -7.80 -5.92
CA LEU A 38 -3.65 -7.96 -6.93
C LEU A 38 -3.31 -7.18 -8.21
N GLY A 39 -2.84 -5.93 -8.08
CA GLY A 39 -2.37 -5.12 -9.19
C GLY A 39 -1.25 -5.82 -9.99
N ARG A 40 -0.26 -6.39 -9.29
CA ARG A 40 0.82 -7.19 -9.92
C ARG A 40 0.26 -8.38 -10.68
N LEU A 41 -0.67 -9.13 -10.09
CA LEU A 41 -1.28 -10.30 -10.73
C LEU A 41 -2.05 -9.94 -12.01
N LEU A 42 -2.83 -8.87 -11.98
CA LEU A 42 -3.55 -8.41 -13.16
C LEU A 42 -2.58 -7.93 -14.25
N ARG A 43 -1.53 -7.19 -13.91
CA ARG A 43 -0.48 -6.81 -14.87
C ARG A 43 0.23 -8.01 -15.47
N ALA A 44 0.55 -9.02 -14.66
CA ALA A 44 1.16 -10.26 -15.14
C ALA A 44 0.24 -11.07 -16.07
N ARG A 45 -1.06 -10.77 -16.08
CA ARG A 45 -2.03 -11.26 -17.08
C ARG A 45 -2.15 -10.35 -18.31
N GLY A 46 -1.35 -9.28 -18.40
CA GLY A 46 -1.39 -8.31 -19.48
C GLY A 46 -2.59 -7.37 -19.42
N ILE A 47 -3.16 -7.14 -18.23
CA ILE A 47 -4.22 -6.18 -17.96
C ILE A 47 -3.56 -4.86 -17.51
N SER A 48 -3.95 -3.73 -18.10
CA SER A 48 -3.46 -2.42 -17.70
C SER A 48 -4.11 -1.99 -16.39
N VAL A 49 -3.30 -1.67 -15.37
CA VAL A 49 -3.76 -1.35 -14.02
C VAL A 49 -3.19 -0.03 -13.54
N VAL A 50 -4.07 0.80 -12.97
CA VAL A 50 -3.69 2.00 -12.20
C VAL A 50 -4.12 1.82 -10.74
N MET A 51 -3.27 2.28 -9.83
CA MET A 51 -3.49 2.17 -8.38
C MET A 51 -3.86 3.51 -7.78
N GLN A 52 -4.73 3.50 -6.76
CA GLN A 52 -5.12 4.68 -6.01
C GLN A 52 -5.28 4.37 -4.53
N LYS A 53 -4.89 5.32 -3.69
CA LYS A 53 -5.06 5.32 -2.24
C LYS A 53 -5.97 6.48 -1.82
N LEU A 54 -6.96 6.19 -0.98
CA LEU A 54 -7.81 7.19 -0.35
C LEU A 54 -7.66 7.10 1.16
N ASP A 55 -7.17 8.19 1.78
CA ASP A 55 -6.85 8.23 3.20
C ASP A 55 -7.86 9.07 3.98
N PRO A 56 -8.44 8.53 5.06
CA PRO A 56 -9.51 9.19 5.80
C PRO A 56 -9.04 10.28 6.76
N TYR A 57 -7.75 10.55 6.90
CA TYR A 57 -7.26 11.60 7.77
C TYR A 57 -7.49 13.01 7.18
N ILE A 58 -7.56 14.03 8.09
CA ILE A 58 -7.86 15.42 7.72
C ILE A 58 -6.61 16.21 7.27
N ASN A 59 -5.43 15.66 7.43
CA ASN A 59 -4.22 16.27 6.88
C ASN A 59 -4.36 16.38 5.35
N VAL A 60 -3.90 17.52 4.80
CA VAL A 60 -3.94 17.72 3.33
C VAL A 60 -3.01 16.74 2.62
N ASP A 61 -1.85 16.50 3.21
CA ASP A 61 -0.86 15.53 2.81
C ASP A 61 -0.15 14.94 4.05
N PRO A 62 0.65 13.88 3.92
CA PRO A 62 1.36 13.29 5.05
C PRO A 62 2.64 14.02 5.43
N GLY A 63 3.06 15.07 4.72
CA GLY A 63 4.37 15.72 4.88
C GLY A 63 4.65 16.28 6.27
N THR A 64 3.60 16.69 7.00
CA THR A 64 3.70 17.20 8.37
C THR A 64 3.37 16.16 9.44
N MET A 65 3.06 14.93 9.05
CA MET A 65 2.67 13.88 9.99
C MET A 65 3.88 13.32 10.73
N ASN A 66 3.65 12.82 11.94
CA ASN A 66 4.70 12.22 12.75
C ASN A 66 5.05 10.82 12.20
N PRO A 67 6.31 10.56 11.78
CA PRO A 67 6.71 9.26 11.27
C PRO A 67 6.49 8.08 12.24
N PHE A 68 6.47 8.32 13.56
CA PHE A 68 6.12 7.31 14.55
C PHE A 68 4.65 6.88 14.56
N GLN A 69 3.77 7.65 13.92
CA GLN A 69 2.33 7.34 13.85
C GLN A 69 1.90 6.83 12.48
N HIS A 70 2.54 7.34 11.41
CA HIS A 70 2.13 7.09 10.03
C HIS A 70 3.16 6.34 9.18
N GLY A 71 4.38 6.16 9.68
CA GLY A 71 5.47 5.67 8.88
C GLY A 71 6.10 6.78 8.02
N GLU A 72 6.75 6.41 6.94
CA GLU A 72 7.40 7.37 6.04
C GLU A 72 6.39 8.16 5.19
N VAL A 73 6.83 9.34 4.74
CA VAL A 73 6.20 10.06 3.63
C VAL A 73 6.84 9.56 2.34
N PHE A 74 6.05 8.97 1.46
CA PHE A 74 6.52 8.55 0.15
C PHE A 74 6.39 9.71 -0.84
N VAL A 75 7.47 10.06 -1.53
CA VAL A 75 7.49 11.15 -2.51
C VAL A 75 7.51 10.57 -3.91
N THR A 76 6.47 10.88 -4.69
CA THR A 76 6.34 10.46 -6.09
C THR A 76 7.25 11.26 -7.01
N ASP A 77 7.39 10.83 -8.26
CA ASP A 77 8.31 11.41 -9.26
C ASP A 77 7.96 12.88 -9.57
N ASP A 78 6.70 13.27 -9.46
CA ASP A 78 6.22 14.65 -9.59
C ASP A 78 6.44 15.53 -8.33
N GLY A 79 7.10 14.98 -7.29
CA GLY A 79 7.41 15.67 -6.04
C GLY A 79 6.27 15.73 -5.03
N SER A 80 5.17 15.02 -5.25
CA SER A 80 4.04 14.99 -4.33
C SER A 80 4.33 14.12 -3.11
N GLU A 81 4.00 14.62 -1.91
CA GLU A 81 4.07 13.88 -0.66
C GLU A 81 2.83 13.00 -0.50
N THR A 82 3.03 11.69 -0.36
CA THR A 82 1.96 10.69 -0.39
C THR A 82 2.12 9.65 0.73
N ASP A 83 1.08 8.85 0.92
CA ASP A 83 1.09 7.73 1.86
C ASP A 83 2.10 6.64 1.43
N LEU A 84 2.66 5.95 2.41
CA LEU A 84 3.67 4.90 2.20
C LEU A 84 3.19 3.73 1.31
N ASP A 85 1.87 3.47 1.25
CA ASP A 85 1.30 2.43 0.41
C ASP A 85 1.53 2.69 -1.08
N ILE A 86 1.68 3.96 -1.50
CA ILE A 86 2.05 4.32 -2.88
C ILE A 86 3.39 3.68 -3.26
N GLY A 87 4.35 3.68 -2.34
CA GLY A 87 5.63 2.98 -2.54
C GLY A 87 5.47 1.47 -2.72
N HIS A 88 4.52 0.83 -2.01
CA HIS A 88 4.20 -0.58 -2.26
C HIS A 88 3.64 -0.79 -3.66
N TYR A 89 2.76 0.10 -4.13
CA TYR A 89 2.18 -0.01 -5.47
C TYR A 89 3.26 0.12 -6.54
N GLU A 90 4.13 1.12 -6.44
CA GLU A 90 5.24 1.30 -7.38
C GLU A 90 6.17 0.09 -7.42
N ARG A 91 6.59 -0.41 -6.24
CA ARG A 91 7.50 -1.57 -6.14
C ARG A 91 6.91 -2.85 -6.70
N PHE A 92 5.60 -3.10 -6.52
CA PHE A 92 4.95 -4.32 -6.99
C PHE A 92 4.58 -4.27 -8.46
N LEU A 93 4.18 -3.11 -8.95
CA LEU A 93 3.76 -2.95 -10.34
C LEU A 93 4.91 -2.53 -11.27
N ASP A 94 6.04 -2.11 -10.72
CA ASP A 94 7.16 -1.55 -11.49
C ASP A 94 6.70 -0.38 -12.38
N VAL A 95 6.13 0.64 -11.74
CA VAL A 95 5.62 1.86 -12.35
C VAL A 95 5.92 3.05 -11.48
N ASN A 96 6.01 4.24 -12.05
CA ASN A 96 5.98 5.50 -11.32
C ASN A 96 4.52 5.98 -11.23
N LEU A 97 4.11 6.37 -10.03
CA LEU A 97 2.82 7.00 -9.78
C LEU A 97 3.01 8.51 -9.58
N SER A 98 1.93 9.25 -9.64
CA SER A 98 1.92 10.68 -9.37
C SER A 98 1.08 10.98 -8.11
N GLY A 99 1.13 12.22 -7.63
CA GLY A 99 0.28 12.67 -6.51
C GLY A 99 -1.22 12.45 -6.74
N LYS A 100 -1.67 12.30 -7.99
CA LYS A 100 -3.07 11.91 -8.31
C LYS A 100 -3.44 10.54 -7.74
N ALA A 101 -2.48 9.67 -7.49
CA ALA A 101 -2.71 8.33 -6.94
C ALA A 101 -3.07 8.33 -5.46
N ASN A 102 -2.90 9.46 -4.75
CA ASN A 102 -3.24 9.58 -3.34
C ASN A 102 -4.18 10.77 -3.11
N ALA A 103 -5.25 10.55 -2.36
CA ALA A 103 -6.14 11.62 -1.94
C ALA A 103 -6.56 11.46 -0.49
N THR A 104 -6.61 12.58 0.24
CA THR A 104 -6.97 12.62 1.66
C THR A 104 -8.33 13.28 1.87
N THR A 105 -8.95 13.03 3.02
CA THR A 105 -10.12 13.79 3.46
C THR A 105 -9.85 15.29 3.46
N GLY A 106 -8.66 15.71 3.91
CA GLY A 106 -8.27 17.12 3.94
C GLY A 106 -8.28 17.77 2.57
N GLN A 107 -7.73 17.13 1.55
CA GLN A 107 -7.74 17.63 0.16
C GLN A 107 -9.17 17.75 -0.38
N VAL A 108 -10.00 16.72 -0.17
CA VAL A 108 -11.39 16.70 -0.65
C VAL A 108 -12.21 17.84 -0.03
N TYR A 109 -12.17 17.96 1.30
CA TYR A 109 -12.93 18.99 2.02
C TYR A 109 -12.40 20.39 1.69
N SER A 110 -11.10 20.60 1.62
CA SER A 110 -10.51 21.88 1.22
C SER A 110 -10.96 22.31 -0.17
N THR A 111 -11.03 21.37 -1.11
CA THR A 111 -11.52 21.62 -2.47
C THR A 111 -12.97 22.05 -2.48
N VAL A 112 -13.85 21.33 -1.78
CA VAL A 112 -15.28 21.64 -1.71
C VAL A 112 -15.52 22.97 -1.00
N ILE A 113 -14.85 23.24 0.12
CA ILE A 113 -14.93 24.52 0.85
C ILE A 113 -14.45 25.68 -0.05
N ALA A 114 -13.35 25.49 -0.78
CA ALA A 114 -12.85 26.51 -1.69
C ALA A 114 -13.86 26.81 -2.83
N LYS A 115 -14.51 25.79 -3.38
CA LYS A 115 -15.60 25.95 -4.39
C LYS A 115 -16.78 26.71 -3.80
N GLU A 116 -17.19 26.37 -2.57
CA GLU A 116 -18.27 27.08 -1.87
C GLU A 116 -17.92 28.57 -1.70
N ARG A 117 -16.73 28.88 -1.22
CA ARG A 117 -16.28 30.28 -1.00
C ARG A 117 -16.19 31.08 -2.30
N ARG A 118 -15.99 30.44 -3.45
CA ARG A 118 -16.05 31.10 -4.77
C ARG A 118 -17.44 31.20 -5.35
N GLY A 119 -18.48 30.65 -4.67
CA GLY A 119 -19.87 30.69 -5.10
C GLY A 119 -20.20 29.69 -6.21
N GLU A 120 -19.39 28.66 -6.43
CA GLU A 120 -19.62 27.67 -7.50
C GLU A 120 -20.90 26.85 -7.30
N TYR A 121 -21.42 26.78 -6.08
CA TYR A 121 -22.67 26.07 -5.77
C TYR A 121 -23.91 26.96 -5.80
N LEU A 122 -23.79 28.23 -6.26
CA LEU A 122 -24.91 29.16 -6.53
C LEU A 122 -25.89 29.35 -5.37
N GLY A 123 -25.42 29.18 -4.12
CA GLY A 123 -26.22 29.34 -2.91
C GLY A 123 -26.89 28.08 -2.39
N ASP A 124 -26.63 26.93 -3.00
CA ASP A 124 -27.09 25.64 -2.49
C ASP A 124 -26.49 25.34 -1.10
N THR A 125 -27.23 24.58 -0.29
CA THR A 125 -26.69 24.06 0.98
C THR A 125 -25.70 22.96 0.68
N VAL A 126 -24.41 23.21 0.92
CA VAL A 126 -23.32 22.25 0.68
C VAL A 126 -23.29 21.20 1.79
N GLN A 127 -23.38 19.92 1.43
CA GLN A 127 -23.48 18.78 2.35
C GLN A 127 -22.49 17.69 1.98
N VAL A 128 -22.28 16.71 2.88
CA VAL A 128 -21.42 15.55 2.60
C VAL A 128 -21.93 14.79 1.38
N ILE A 129 -23.25 14.53 1.31
CA ILE A 129 -23.93 14.00 0.13
C ILE A 129 -24.79 15.15 -0.44
N PRO A 130 -24.61 15.55 -1.71
CA PRO A 130 -23.71 14.94 -2.71
C PRO A 130 -22.33 15.56 -2.81
N HIS A 131 -22.04 16.72 -2.25
CA HIS A 131 -20.91 17.57 -2.66
C HIS A 131 -19.54 16.95 -2.33
N ILE A 132 -19.36 16.40 -1.11
CA ILE A 132 -18.13 15.70 -0.75
C ILE A 132 -18.02 14.37 -1.51
N THR A 133 -19.12 13.61 -1.60
CA THR A 133 -19.10 12.33 -2.31
C THR A 133 -18.87 12.51 -3.82
N ASP A 134 -19.37 13.57 -4.43
CA ASP A 134 -19.12 13.87 -5.85
C ASP A 134 -17.65 14.26 -6.08
N GLU A 135 -17.05 15.03 -5.18
CA GLU A 135 -15.62 15.33 -5.26
C GLU A 135 -14.76 14.06 -5.10
N ILE A 136 -15.12 13.17 -4.15
CA ILE A 136 -14.44 11.86 -4.02
C ILE A 136 -14.59 11.03 -5.29
N LYS A 137 -15.81 10.95 -5.86
CA LYS A 137 -16.05 10.24 -7.13
C LYS A 137 -15.25 10.84 -8.28
N ARG A 138 -15.11 12.17 -8.32
CA ARG A 138 -14.28 12.86 -9.30
C ARG A 138 -12.81 12.41 -9.19
N VAL A 139 -12.27 12.35 -7.96
CA VAL A 139 -10.91 11.87 -7.70
C VAL A 139 -10.75 10.40 -8.09
N MET A 140 -11.70 9.54 -7.73
CA MET A 140 -11.68 8.12 -8.12
C MET A 140 -11.63 7.94 -9.65
N ARG A 141 -12.39 8.74 -10.38
CA ARG A 141 -12.50 8.67 -11.85
C ARG A 141 -11.35 9.36 -12.58
N ALA A 142 -10.65 10.28 -11.93
CA ALA A 142 -9.49 10.95 -12.52
C ALA A 142 -8.33 9.99 -12.84
N GLN A 143 -8.35 8.78 -12.27
CA GLN A 143 -7.42 7.72 -12.64
C GLN A 143 -7.73 7.06 -13.99
N ALA A 144 -8.90 7.32 -14.58
CA ALA A 144 -9.29 6.86 -15.91
C ALA A 144 -8.77 7.77 -17.05
N GLU A 145 -7.73 8.57 -16.79
CA GLU A 145 -7.09 9.36 -17.83
C GLU A 145 -6.24 8.44 -18.72
N PRO A 146 -6.18 8.74 -20.04
CA PRO A 146 -5.31 8.01 -20.95
C PRO A 146 -3.83 8.18 -20.56
N ASP A 147 -3.04 7.14 -20.82
CA ASP A 147 -1.58 7.21 -20.79
C ASP A 147 -1.01 8.07 -21.94
N ASP A 148 0.31 8.21 -22.00
CA ASP A 148 1.01 8.99 -23.05
C ASP A 148 0.75 8.46 -24.47
N ASP A 149 0.37 7.19 -24.60
CA ASP A 149 0.01 6.54 -25.88
C ASP A 149 -1.51 6.67 -26.19
N GLY A 150 -2.27 7.28 -25.29
CA GLY A 150 -3.71 7.49 -25.43
C GLY A 150 -4.57 6.28 -25.01
N ASN A 151 -4.00 5.27 -24.34
CA ASN A 151 -4.74 4.10 -23.87
C ASN A 151 -5.31 4.34 -22.47
N LEU A 152 -6.59 3.96 -22.29
CA LEU A 152 -7.22 3.94 -20.98
C LEU A 152 -6.76 2.71 -20.18
N PRO A 153 -6.65 2.79 -18.85
CA PRO A 153 -6.43 1.60 -18.03
C PRO A 153 -7.63 0.65 -18.13
N ASP A 154 -7.36 -0.65 -18.14
CA ASP A 154 -8.42 -1.67 -18.07
C ASP A 154 -9.07 -1.69 -16.68
N VAL A 155 -8.25 -1.52 -15.63
CA VAL A 155 -8.66 -1.62 -14.23
C VAL A 155 -8.04 -0.50 -13.39
N ILE A 156 -8.88 0.10 -12.55
CA ILE A 156 -8.46 1.00 -11.47
C ILE A 156 -8.67 0.27 -10.14
N ILE A 157 -7.59 0.07 -9.39
CA ILE A 157 -7.66 -0.48 -8.03
C ILE A 157 -7.56 0.68 -7.05
N THR A 158 -8.61 0.90 -6.28
CA THR A 158 -8.68 1.94 -5.25
C THR A 158 -8.69 1.30 -3.86
N GLU A 159 -7.65 1.53 -3.09
CA GLU A 159 -7.64 1.17 -1.67
C GLU A 159 -8.31 2.26 -0.84
N ILE A 160 -9.29 1.87 -0.04
CA ILE A 160 -9.92 2.77 0.93
C ILE A 160 -9.26 2.58 2.28
N GLY A 161 -8.59 3.63 2.75
CA GLY A 161 -7.95 3.70 4.06
C GLY A 161 -8.94 3.63 5.22
N GLY A 162 -8.41 3.40 6.41
CA GLY A 162 -9.21 3.22 7.63
C GLY A 162 -9.84 1.84 7.74
N THR A 163 -10.72 1.70 8.73
CA THR A 163 -11.43 0.45 9.06
C THR A 163 -12.91 0.62 8.76
N VAL A 164 -13.52 -0.36 8.12
CA VAL A 164 -14.97 -0.36 7.88
C VAL A 164 -15.72 -0.33 9.21
N GLY A 165 -16.55 0.69 9.38
CA GLY A 165 -17.24 0.99 10.63
C GLY A 165 -16.77 2.28 11.30
N ASP A 166 -15.58 2.75 10.99
CA ASP A 166 -15.06 4.03 11.49
C ASP A 166 -15.71 5.21 10.74
N ILE A 167 -15.98 6.29 11.46
CA ILE A 167 -16.65 7.48 10.92
C ILE A 167 -15.86 8.09 9.76
N GLU A 168 -14.54 8.09 9.88
CA GLU A 168 -13.61 8.73 8.96
C GLU A 168 -13.69 8.13 7.55
N SER A 169 -13.92 6.82 7.45
CA SER A 169 -13.97 6.11 6.16
C SER A 169 -15.32 6.22 5.45
N GLN A 170 -16.39 6.62 6.16
CA GLN A 170 -17.75 6.56 5.64
C GLN A 170 -17.97 7.35 4.36
N PRO A 171 -17.47 8.61 4.19
CA PRO A 171 -17.66 9.34 2.94
C PRO A 171 -17.02 8.65 1.72
N PHE A 172 -15.87 8.01 1.89
CA PHE A 172 -15.20 7.26 0.83
C PHE A 172 -15.96 5.98 0.47
N LEU A 173 -16.45 5.25 1.46
CA LEU A 173 -17.26 4.05 1.25
C LEU A 173 -18.59 4.40 0.56
N GLU A 174 -19.25 5.48 0.97
CA GLU A 174 -20.47 5.97 0.32
C GLU A 174 -20.20 6.38 -1.13
N ALA A 175 -19.11 7.09 -1.40
CA ALA A 175 -18.72 7.45 -2.77
C ALA A 175 -18.44 6.20 -3.62
N ALA A 176 -17.75 5.20 -3.11
CA ALA A 176 -17.48 3.94 -3.81
C ALA A 176 -18.80 3.18 -4.11
N ARG A 177 -19.74 3.16 -3.14
CA ARG A 177 -21.09 2.61 -3.36
C ARG A 177 -21.81 3.33 -4.51
N GLN A 178 -21.71 4.66 -4.55
CA GLN A 178 -22.30 5.48 -5.63
C GLN A 178 -21.60 5.21 -6.98
N VAL A 179 -20.28 5.07 -7.03
CA VAL A 179 -19.55 4.68 -8.26
C VAL A 179 -20.10 3.36 -8.80
N ARG A 180 -20.37 2.35 -7.95
CA ARG A 180 -21.00 1.10 -8.39
C ARG A 180 -22.41 1.30 -8.93
N ALA A 181 -23.18 2.23 -8.36
CA ALA A 181 -24.51 2.57 -8.90
C ALA A 181 -24.41 3.27 -10.25
N ASP A 182 -23.44 4.17 -10.42
CA ASP A 182 -23.23 4.95 -11.64
C ASP A 182 -22.71 4.10 -12.81
N LEU A 183 -21.75 3.21 -12.54
CA LEU A 183 -21.06 2.40 -13.56
C LEU A 183 -21.72 1.04 -13.83
N GLY A 184 -22.60 0.60 -12.94
CA GLY A 184 -23.18 -0.74 -12.95
C GLY A 184 -22.34 -1.79 -12.22
N ARG A 185 -23.03 -2.82 -11.72
CA ARG A 185 -22.41 -3.87 -10.89
C ARG A 185 -21.35 -4.68 -11.61
N ASP A 186 -21.47 -4.86 -12.92
CA ASP A 186 -20.54 -5.64 -13.73
C ASP A 186 -19.20 -4.95 -13.95
N ASN A 187 -19.13 -3.64 -13.68
CA ASN A 187 -17.93 -2.83 -13.85
C ASN A 187 -17.19 -2.54 -12.52
N VAL A 188 -17.76 -2.99 -11.38
CA VAL A 188 -17.21 -2.67 -10.05
C VAL A 188 -17.21 -3.91 -9.18
N ALA A 189 -16.06 -4.20 -8.56
CA ALA A 189 -15.90 -5.25 -7.55
C ALA A 189 -15.38 -4.68 -6.24
N PHE A 190 -15.80 -5.28 -5.12
CA PHE A 190 -15.30 -4.97 -3.78
C PHE A 190 -14.57 -6.17 -3.21
N VAL A 191 -13.30 -5.97 -2.88
CA VAL A 191 -12.45 -6.93 -2.16
C VAL A 191 -12.34 -6.46 -0.72
N HIS A 192 -12.75 -7.28 0.23
CA HIS A 192 -12.70 -6.94 1.64
C HIS A 192 -11.66 -7.77 2.38
N VAL A 193 -10.65 -7.11 2.92
CA VAL A 193 -9.58 -7.73 3.71
C VAL A 193 -10.02 -7.80 5.17
N SER A 194 -9.94 -8.97 5.79
CA SER A 194 -10.37 -9.19 7.16
C SER A 194 -9.42 -10.13 7.91
N LEU A 195 -9.49 -10.16 9.23
CA LEU A 195 -8.66 -10.98 10.10
C LEU A 195 -9.44 -12.18 10.64
N ILE A 196 -8.84 -13.36 10.55
CA ILE A 196 -9.27 -14.56 11.27
C ILE A 196 -8.26 -14.83 12.41
N PRO A 197 -8.49 -14.28 13.60
CA PRO A 197 -7.56 -14.47 14.70
C PRO A 197 -7.65 -15.87 15.29
N PHE A 198 -6.50 -16.42 15.68
CA PHE A 198 -6.44 -17.58 16.56
C PHE A 198 -6.44 -17.13 18.03
N LEU A 199 -7.30 -17.72 18.82
CA LEU A 199 -7.35 -17.48 20.27
C LEU A 199 -6.64 -18.63 21.01
N PRO A 200 -5.42 -18.44 21.52
CA PRO A 200 -4.65 -19.51 22.17
C PRO A 200 -5.40 -20.14 23.36
N ALA A 201 -6.10 -19.32 24.16
CA ALA A 201 -6.85 -19.80 25.30
C ALA A 201 -8.03 -20.72 24.93
N ALA A 202 -8.62 -20.55 23.75
CA ALA A 202 -9.71 -21.38 23.25
C ALA A 202 -9.24 -22.46 22.27
N GLY A 203 -7.99 -22.41 21.81
CA GLY A 203 -7.43 -23.33 20.83
C GLY A 203 -8.09 -23.28 19.45
N GLU A 204 -8.74 -22.17 19.09
CA GLU A 204 -9.52 -22.10 17.86
C GLU A 204 -9.42 -20.78 17.10
N LEU A 205 -9.67 -20.84 15.79
CA LEU A 205 -9.81 -19.69 14.91
C LEU A 205 -11.21 -19.07 15.03
N LYS A 206 -11.30 -17.75 15.07
CA LYS A 206 -12.55 -17.01 15.25
C LYS A 206 -12.98 -16.29 13.97
N THR A 207 -14.15 -16.65 13.45
CA THR A 207 -14.74 -16.02 12.25
C THR A 207 -15.66 -14.83 12.56
N LYS A 208 -16.05 -14.63 13.83
CA LYS A 208 -16.93 -13.54 14.23
C LYS A 208 -16.43 -12.13 13.85
N PRO A 209 -15.14 -11.77 14.03
CA PRO A 209 -14.66 -10.47 13.62
C PRO A 209 -14.91 -10.18 12.13
N THR A 210 -14.62 -11.13 11.25
CA THR A 210 -14.91 -11.04 9.82
C THR A 210 -16.40 -10.87 9.53
N GLN A 211 -17.26 -11.68 10.16
CA GLN A 211 -18.71 -11.57 10.00
C GLN A 211 -19.23 -10.18 10.39
N HIS A 212 -18.76 -9.62 11.50
CA HIS A 212 -19.14 -8.28 11.95
C HIS A 212 -18.62 -7.19 11.00
N SER A 213 -17.40 -7.33 10.51
CA SER A 213 -16.82 -6.40 9.55
C SER A 213 -17.61 -6.36 8.23
N VAL A 214 -17.97 -7.53 7.69
CA VAL A 214 -18.83 -7.63 6.50
C VAL A 214 -20.24 -7.10 6.78
N ALA A 215 -20.80 -7.34 7.95
CA ALA A 215 -22.10 -6.78 8.33
C ALA A 215 -22.06 -5.25 8.37
N SER A 216 -20.99 -4.64 8.89
CA SER A 216 -20.79 -3.19 8.87
C SER A 216 -20.69 -2.64 7.44
N LEU A 217 -19.99 -3.33 6.54
CA LEU A 217 -19.91 -2.96 5.13
C LEU A 217 -21.28 -3.04 4.43
N ARG A 218 -22.05 -4.08 4.73
CA ARG A 218 -23.43 -4.24 4.21
C ARG A 218 -24.37 -3.15 4.70
N ASN A 219 -24.21 -2.68 5.94
CA ASN A 219 -25.02 -1.58 6.47
C ASN A 219 -24.85 -0.29 5.68
N ILE A 220 -23.71 -0.12 5.02
CA ILE A 220 -23.43 1.01 4.10
C ILE A 220 -23.99 0.73 2.68
N GLY A 221 -24.53 -0.48 2.44
CA GLY A 221 -25.06 -0.90 1.15
C GLY A 221 -24.03 -1.52 0.20
N ILE A 222 -22.88 -1.96 0.74
CA ILE A 222 -21.82 -2.62 -0.02
C ILE A 222 -21.79 -4.11 0.33
N GLN A 223 -22.08 -4.97 -0.63
CA GLN A 223 -21.80 -6.40 -0.55
C GLN A 223 -20.41 -6.64 -1.15
N PRO A 224 -19.46 -7.23 -0.42
CA PRO A 224 -18.16 -7.59 -0.98
C PRO A 224 -18.32 -8.72 -2.02
N ASP A 225 -17.55 -8.65 -3.09
CA ASP A 225 -17.49 -9.68 -4.13
C ASP A 225 -16.47 -10.76 -3.75
N ALA A 226 -15.40 -10.39 -3.02
CA ALA A 226 -14.38 -11.32 -2.53
C ALA A 226 -13.91 -10.94 -1.13
N LEU A 227 -13.46 -11.97 -0.36
CA LEU A 227 -12.89 -11.81 0.98
C LEU A 227 -11.46 -12.34 0.99
N VAL A 228 -10.53 -11.51 1.47
CA VAL A 228 -9.14 -11.91 1.75
C VAL A 228 -8.98 -12.07 3.26
N LEU A 229 -8.81 -13.30 3.71
CA LEU A 229 -8.73 -13.67 5.12
C LEU A 229 -7.28 -13.72 5.59
N ARG A 230 -6.83 -12.68 6.29
CA ARG A 230 -5.51 -12.66 6.93
C ARG A 230 -5.50 -13.57 8.14
N THR A 231 -4.45 -14.33 8.30
CA THR A 231 -4.29 -15.31 9.38
C THR A 231 -2.81 -15.64 9.62
N ASP A 232 -2.46 -16.05 10.84
CA ASP A 232 -1.11 -16.51 11.19
C ASP A 232 -0.86 -17.99 10.83
N ARG A 233 -1.89 -18.72 10.41
CA ARG A 233 -1.85 -20.16 10.11
C ARG A 233 -2.82 -20.56 9.01
N HIS A 234 -2.71 -21.78 8.49
CA HIS A 234 -3.65 -22.29 7.49
C HIS A 234 -5.07 -22.40 8.02
N LEU A 235 -6.02 -22.01 7.19
CA LEU A 235 -7.45 -22.10 7.48
C LEU A 235 -7.99 -23.46 7.04
N PRO A 236 -8.62 -24.23 7.97
CA PRO A 236 -9.37 -25.42 7.57
C PRO A 236 -10.50 -25.08 6.60
N GLU A 237 -10.79 -25.97 5.64
CA GLU A 237 -11.84 -25.78 4.63
C GLU A 237 -13.21 -25.43 5.23
N GLY A 238 -13.54 -25.99 6.39
CA GLY A 238 -14.75 -25.65 7.11
C GLY A 238 -14.85 -24.20 7.55
N ILE A 239 -13.71 -23.51 7.76
CA ILE A 239 -13.69 -22.08 8.11
C ILE A 239 -14.04 -21.24 6.88
N LYS A 240 -13.45 -21.52 5.69
CA LYS A 240 -13.77 -20.81 4.45
C LYS A 240 -15.26 -20.98 4.10
N GLY A 241 -15.79 -22.20 4.13
CA GLY A 241 -17.21 -22.46 3.88
C GLY A 241 -18.15 -21.76 4.87
N LYS A 242 -17.79 -21.72 6.15
CA LYS A 242 -18.54 -20.97 7.16
C LYS A 242 -18.55 -19.46 6.90
N VAL A 243 -17.39 -18.91 6.54
CA VAL A 243 -17.28 -17.46 6.22
C VAL A 243 -18.09 -17.14 4.97
N ALA A 244 -17.96 -17.94 3.90
CA ALA A 244 -18.72 -17.79 2.67
C ALA A 244 -20.23 -17.72 2.94
N LEU A 245 -20.76 -18.69 3.68
CA LEU A 245 -22.18 -18.75 4.04
C LEU A 245 -22.62 -17.54 4.89
N MET A 246 -21.86 -17.20 5.93
CA MET A 246 -22.23 -16.13 6.86
C MET A 246 -22.07 -14.72 6.29
N CYS A 247 -21.18 -14.57 5.32
CA CYS A 247 -20.91 -13.30 4.66
C CYS A 247 -21.61 -13.17 3.30
N ASP A 248 -22.32 -14.21 2.84
CA ASP A 248 -23.02 -14.25 1.55
C ASP A 248 -22.06 -13.90 0.38
N VAL A 249 -20.95 -14.63 0.32
CA VAL A 249 -19.92 -14.50 -0.70
C VAL A 249 -19.67 -15.89 -1.29
N ASP A 250 -19.40 -15.95 -2.58
CA ASP A 250 -19.06 -17.21 -3.23
C ASP A 250 -17.86 -17.88 -2.52
N ARG A 251 -17.92 -19.22 -2.40
CA ARG A 251 -16.85 -19.96 -1.72
C ARG A 251 -15.49 -19.75 -2.37
N ASP A 252 -15.46 -19.70 -3.69
CA ASP A 252 -14.24 -19.51 -4.50
C ASP A 252 -13.70 -18.08 -4.40
N ALA A 253 -14.49 -17.14 -3.87
CA ALA A 253 -14.09 -15.77 -3.60
C ALA A 253 -13.64 -15.54 -2.15
N VAL A 254 -13.58 -16.60 -1.31
CA VAL A 254 -13.05 -16.55 0.06
C VAL A 254 -11.64 -17.13 0.05
N VAL A 255 -10.64 -16.25 0.01
CA VAL A 255 -9.24 -16.63 -0.13
C VAL A 255 -8.46 -16.46 1.17
N GLU A 256 -7.55 -17.41 1.42
CA GLU A 256 -6.61 -17.33 2.54
C GLU A 256 -5.41 -16.46 2.16
N CYS A 257 -5.01 -15.58 3.07
CA CYS A 257 -3.74 -14.85 2.98
C CYS A 257 -2.99 -15.01 4.32
N LYS A 258 -2.32 -16.15 4.47
CA LYS A 258 -1.48 -16.44 5.62
C LYS A 258 -0.27 -15.51 5.65
N ASP A 259 0.21 -15.20 6.85
CA ASP A 259 1.44 -14.45 7.04
C ASP A 259 2.61 -15.14 6.34
N ALA A 260 3.33 -14.38 5.52
CA ALA A 260 4.43 -14.85 4.69
C ALA A 260 5.78 -14.39 5.25
N ALA A 261 6.83 -15.15 4.98
CA ALA A 261 8.20 -14.78 5.36
C ALA A 261 8.72 -13.56 4.57
N SER A 262 8.19 -13.38 3.36
CA SER A 262 8.48 -12.24 2.49
C SER A 262 7.18 -11.70 1.88
N ILE A 263 7.07 -10.36 1.80
CA ILE A 263 5.91 -9.72 1.14
C ILE A 263 5.79 -10.13 -0.33
N TYR A 264 6.90 -10.50 -0.96
CA TYR A 264 6.93 -10.95 -2.36
C TYR A 264 6.31 -12.33 -2.60
N GLU A 265 5.99 -13.08 -1.53
CA GLU A 265 5.23 -14.34 -1.59
C GLU A 265 3.71 -14.12 -1.66
N VAL A 266 3.24 -12.91 -1.39
CA VAL A 266 1.79 -12.62 -1.34
C VAL A 266 1.12 -12.77 -2.71
N PRO A 267 1.67 -12.23 -3.83
CA PRO A 267 1.05 -12.43 -5.14
C PRO A 267 0.86 -13.91 -5.51
N PRO A 268 1.88 -14.79 -5.46
CA PRO A 268 1.66 -16.20 -5.75
C PRO A 268 0.73 -16.90 -4.76
N THR A 269 0.63 -16.43 -3.53
CA THR A 269 -0.34 -16.95 -2.56
C THR A 269 -1.77 -16.62 -2.97
N LEU A 270 -2.07 -15.34 -3.28
CA LEU A 270 -3.39 -14.92 -3.74
C LEU A 270 -3.78 -15.57 -5.08
N HIS A 271 -2.80 -15.80 -5.96
CA HIS A 271 -3.03 -16.51 -7.22
C HIS A 271 -3.42 -17.98 -6.99
N ARG A 272 -2.70 -18.71 -6.13
CA ARG A 272 -3.04 -20.11 -5.80
C ARG A 272 -4.42 -20.24 -5.16
N GLU A 273 -4.83 -19.23 -4.41
CA GLU A 273 -6.16 -19.13 -3.82
C GLU A 273 -7.24 -18.71 -4.84
N GLY A 274 -6.86 -18.29 -6.06
CA GLY A 274 -7.77 -18.01 -7.16
C GLY A 274 -8.34 -16.59 -7.20
N LEU A 275 -7.86 -15.65 -6.36
CA LEU A 275 -8.43 -14.32 -6.25
C LEU A 275 -8.45 -13.56 -7.58
N ASP A 276 -7.33 -13.55 -8.28
CA ASP A 276 -7.18 -12.84 -9.55
C ASP A 276 -8.02 -13.45 -10.67
N ALA A 277 -8.08 -14.79 -10.77
CA ALA A 277 -8.92 -15.49 -11.73
C ALA A 277 -10.41 -15.21 -11.49
N TYR A 278 -10.85 -15.25 -10.23
CA TYR A 278 -12.21 -14.91 -9.85
C TYR A 278 -12.59 -13.47 -10.25
N LEU A 279 -11.73 -12.49 -9.95
CA LEU A 279 -11.99 -11.09 -10.26
C LEU A 279 -11.96 -10.82 -11.77
N VAL A 280 -11.06 -11.45 -12.54
CA VAL A 280 -11.04 -11.36 -14.01
C VAL A 280 -12.37 -11.85 -14.59
N GLN A 281 -12.88 -12.98 -14.13
CA GLN A 281 -14.17 -13.52 -14.54
C GLN A 281 -15.32 -12.62 -14.09
N ARG A 282 -15.32 -12.17 -12.84
CA ARG A 282 -16.37 -11.33 -12.23
C ARG A 282 -16.54 -10.00 -12.96
N LEU A 283 -15.45 -9.40 -13.44
CA LEU A 283 -15.43 -8.13 -14.16
C LEU A 283 -15.52 -8.28 -15.69
N GLY A 284 -15.62 -9.50 -16.21
CA GLY A 284 -15.68 -9.76 -17.65
C GLY A 284 -14.42 -9.31 -18.40
N LEU A 285 -13.25 -9.39 -17.73
CA LEU A 285 -11.96 -9.08 -18.34
C LEU A 285 -11.45 -10.24 -19.18
N THR A 286 -10.56 -9.94 -20.13
CA THR A 286 -9.94 -10.98 -20.94
C THR A 286 -9.05 -11.88 -20.09
N PHE A 287 -9.38 -13.18 -20.01
CA PHE A 287 -8.57 -14.13 -19.27
C PHE A 287 -7.29 -14.45 -20.05
N ARG A 288 -6.16 -14.32 -19.37
CA ARG A 288 -4.84 -14.77 -19.83
C ARG A 288 -4.13 -15.42 -18.65
N ASP A 289 -3.22 -16.35 -18.91
CA ASP A 289 -2.38 -16.93 -17.86
C ASP A 289 -1.42 -15.87 -17.30
N VAL A 290 -1.03 -16.04 -16.05
CA VAL A 290 -0.09 -15.13 -15.38
C VAL A 290 1.32 -15.42 -15.89
N ASP A 291 2.01 -14.41 -16.36
CA ASP A 291 3.43 -14.49 -16.66
C ASP A 291 4.25 -14.32 -15.37
N TRP A 292 4.85 -15.41 -14.94
CA TRP A 292 5.66 -15.48 -13.72
C TRP A 292 7.15 -15.24 -13.94
N THR A 293 7.61 -14.99 -15.16
CA THR A 293 9.04 -14.97 -15.51
C THR A 293 9.84 -14.03 -14.63
N GLU A 294 9.45 -12.76 -14.55
CA GLU A 294 10.15 -11.76 -13.73
C GLU A 294 9.99 -12.02 -12.23
N TRP A 295 8.76 -12.34 -11.81
CA TRP A 295 8.47 -12.53 -10.39
C TRP A 295 9.15 -13.75 -9.80
N ASN A 296 9.21 -14.86 -10.55
CA ASN A 296 9.96 -16.04 -10.15
C ASN A 296 11.47 -15.76 -10.03
N SER A 297 12.03 -14.96 -10.94
CA SER A 297 13.43 -14.52 -10.84
C SER A 297 13.68 -13.72 -9.56
N LEU A 298 12.74 -12.85 -9.15
CA LEU A 298 12.81 -12.14 -7.87
C LEU A 298 12.74 -13.11 -6.69
N LEU A 299 11.76 -14.01 -6.68
CA LEU A 299 11.58 -14.99 -5.60
C LEU A 299 12.79 -15.92 -5.44
N GLU A 300 13.41 -16.34 -6.53
CA GLU A 300 14.66 -17.10 -6.48
C GLU A 300 15.76 -16.36 -5.72
N ARG A 301 15.93 -15.05 -6.00
CA ARG A 301 16.91 -14.21 -5.30
C ARG A 301 16.58 -13.99 -3.83
N VAL A 302 15.29 -13.92 -3.50
CA VAL A 302 14.79 -13.80 -2.12
C VAL A 302 15.07 -15.08 -1.32
N HIS A 303 14.81 -16.25 -1.92
CA HIS A 303 14.86 -17.55 -1.20
C HIS A 303 16.20 -18.26 -1.25
N ALA A 304 17.01 -18.00 -2.30
CA ALA A 304 18.32 -18.67 -2.49
C ALA A 304 19.49 -17.68 -2.55
N PRO A 305 19.66 -16.82 -1.52
CA PRO A 305 20.80 -15.89 -1.46
C PRO A 305 22.12 -16.66 -1.34
N LYS A 306 23.15 -16.18 -2.03
CA LYS A 306 24.50 -16.76 -1.98
C LYS A 306 25.35 -16.16 -0.84
N HIS A 307 24.99 -14.98 -0.39
CA HIS A 307 25.69 -14.22 0.62
C HIS A 307 24.72 -13.76 1.72
N ARG A 308 25.26 -13.45 2.88
CA ARG A 308 24.51 -12.83 3.97
C ARG A 308 25.31 -11.64 4.49
N LEU A 309 24.63 -10.51 4.65
CA LEU A 309 25.21 -9.26 5.12
C LEU A 309 24.33 -8.71 6.24
N GLU A 310 24.97 -8.05 7.21
CA GLU A 310 24.29 -7.28 8.23
C GLU A 310 24.58 -5.79 8.04
N VAL A 311 23.52 -5.00 7.79
CA VAL A 311 23.62 -3.55 7.57
C VAL A 311 22.98 -2.83 8.75
N ALA A 312 23.74 -1.97 9.44
CA ALA A 312 23.16 -1.10 10.46
C ALA A 312 22.47 0.10 9.82
N LEU A 313 21.19 0.29 10.11
CA LEU A 313 20.46 1.50 9.81
C LEU A 313 20.43 2.38 11.06
N VAL A 314 21.22 3.48 11.04
CA VAL A 314 21.40 4.36 12.19
C VAL A 314 20.47 5.56 12.06
N GLY A 315 19.31 5.49 12.68
CA GLY A 315 18.24 6.48 12.56
C GLY A 315 17.68 6.93 13.91
N LYS A 316 16.76 7.89 13.86
CA LYS A 316 16.06 8.38 15.04
C LYS A 316 14.60 7.89 15.18
N TYR A 317 14.07 7.24 14.14
CA TYR A 317 12.71 6.72 14.11
C TYR A 317 12.66 5.18 14.06
N VAL A 318 13.66 4.53 14.66
CA VAL A 318 13.87 3.08 14.55
C VAL A 318 12.85 2.23 15.32
N ASP A 319 12.08 2.84 16.23
CA ASP A 319 11.03 2.14 16.99
C ASP A 319 9.82 1.79 16.10
N LEU A 320 9.62 2.49 14.97
CA LEU A 320 8.65 2.16 13.94
C LEU A 320 9.39 1.95 12.62
N HIS A 321 9.53 0.71 12.18
CA HIS A 321 10.28 0.36 10.97
C HIS A 321 9.70 1.00 9.70
N ASP A 322 8.39 1.20 9.66
CA ASP A 322 7.70 1.86 8.53
C ASP A 322 8.15 3.31 8.31
N ALA A 323 8.77 3.95 9.32
CA ALA A 323 9.36 5.28 9.15
C ALA A 323 10.57 5.31 8.17
N TYR A 324 11.14 4.15 7.87
CA TYR A 324 12.25 3.96 6.93
C TYR A 324 11.97 2.85 5.92
N LEU A 325 10.70 2.65 5.56
CA LEU A 325 10.27 1.54 4.71
C LEU A 325 11.00 1.54 3.37
N SER A 326 11.00 2.66 2.63
CA SER A 326 11.68 2.75 1.33
C SER A 326 13.18 2.56 1.43
N VAL A 327 13.82 3.06 2.49
CA VAL A 327 15.25 2.84 2.72
C VAL A 327 15.54 1.35 2.97
N SER A 328 14.73 0.71 3.81
CA SER A 328 14.91 -0.71 4.12
C SER A 328 14.65 -1.61 2.91
N GLU A 329 13.62 -1.29 2.11
CA GLU A 329 13.34 -2.02 0.87
C GLU A 329 14.43 -1.80 -0.18
N ALA A 330 14.95 -0.56 -0.33
CA ALA A 330 16.07 -0.29 -1.23
C ALA A 330 17.33 -1.09 -0.84
N ILE A 331 17.63 -1.20 0.45
CA ILE A 331 18.74 -2.03 0.95
C ILE A 331 18.50 -3.51 0.60
N ARG A 332 17.28 -4.03 0.81
CA ARG A 332 16.92 -5.42 0.47
C ARG A 332 17.01 -5.67 -1.03
N HIS A 333 16.50 -4.74 -1.86
CA HIS A 333 16.57 -4.84 -3.32
C HIS A 333 18.00 -4.84 -3.83
N GLY A 334 18.87 -3.99 -3.24
CA GLY A 334 20.31 -4.05 -3.49
C GLY A 334 20.90 -5.42 -3.15
N GLY A 335 20.46 -6.03 -2.04
CA GLY A 335 20.79 -7.39 -1.69
C GLY A 335 20.33 -8.41 -2.73
N PHE A 336 19.05 -8.36 -3.15
CA PHE A 336 18.52 -9.26 -4.17
C PHE A 336 19.28 -9.15 -5.50
N ALA A 337 19.59 -7.93 -5.94
CA ALA A 337 20.38 -7.71 -7.16
C ALA A 337 21.77 -8.36 -7.09
N ASN A 338 22.35 -8.47 -5.89
CA ASN A 338 23.65 -9.06 -5.63
C ASN A 338 23.59 -10.47 -5.04
N HIS A 339 22.44 -11.16 -5.12
CA HIS A 339 22.22 -12.49 -4.53
C HIS A 339 22.59 -12.57 -3.04
N ALA A 340 22.39 -11.48 -2.30
CA ALA A 340 22.65 -11.38 -0.88
C ALA A 340 21.36 -11.22 -0.07
N ARG A 341 21.25 -11.94 1.04
CA ARG A 341 20.31 -11.61 2.10
C ARG A 341 20.89 -10.51 2.95
N VAL A 342 20.17 -9.42 3.10
CA VAL A 342 20.56 -8.32 3.99
C VAL A 342 19.66 -8.33 5.22
N ASP A 343 20.27 -8.57 6.38
CA ASP A 343 19.62 -8.40 7.68
C ASP A 343 19.88 -6.97 8.15
N ILE A 344 18.81 -6.23 8.47
CA ILE A 344 18.92 -4.84 8.90
C ILE A 344 18.96 -4.78 10.42
N ARG A 345 20.08 -4.25 10.97
CA ARG A 345 20.21 -3.92 12.40
C ARG A 345 19.73 -2.50 12.62
N TRP A 346 18.60 -2.35 13.31
CA TRP A 346 18.02 -1.06 13.65
C TRP A 346 18.76 -0.46 14.84
N VAL A 347 19.38 0.70 14.66
CA VAL A 347 20.18 1.37 15.67
C VAL A 347 19.66 2.77 15.92
N ALA A 348 19.21 3.05 17.16
CA ALA A 348 18.86 4.39 17.56
C ALA A 348 20.13 5.27 17.56
N SER A 349 20.11 6.38 16.83
CA SER A 349 21.30 7.25 16.70
C SER A 349 21.83 7.72 18.06
N ASP A 350 20.94 8.00 19.01
CA ASP A 350 21.30 8.51 20.34
C ASP A 350 22.26 7.56 21.11
N VAL A 351 22.20 6.24 20.83
CA VAL A 351 23.12 5.25 21.43
C VAL A 351 24.56 5.47 20.98
N CYS A 352 24.78 6.04 19.80
CA CYS A 352 26.10 6.27 19.20
C CYS A 352 26.72 7.61 19.58
N GLU A 353 26.14 8.38 20.52
CA GLU A 353 26.72 9.66 20.98
C GLU A 353 28.04 9.45 21.73
N THR A 354 28.24 8.26 22.33
CA THR A 354 29.48 7.89 22.98
C THR A 354 30.25 6.83 22.19
N PRO A 355 31.61 6.83 22.22
CA PRO A 355 32.41 5.81 21.52
C PRO A 355 32.06 4.38 21.95
N GLU A 356 31.83 4.16 23.25
CA GLU A 356 31.44 2.85 23.80
C GLU A 356 30.05 2.41 23.34
N GLY A 357 29.14 3.35 23.21
CA GLY A 357 27.78 3.11 22.66
C GLY A 357 27.85 2.74 21.19
N ALA A 358 28.58 3.49 20.38
CA ALA A 358 28.82 3.18 18.98
C ALA A 358 29.47 1.81 18.80
N GLN A 359 30.53 1.52 19.57
CA GLN A 359 31.21 0.21 19.53
C GLN A 359 30.25 -0.94 19.85
N ARG A 360 29.37 -0.82 20.86
CA ARG A 360 28.45 -1.90 21.21
C ARG A 360 27.37 -2.09 20.16
N ALA A 361 26.87 -0.98 19.59
CA ALA A 361 25.76 -1.02 18.64
C ALA A 361 26.17 -1.49 17.24
N LEU A 362 27.39 -1.16 16.82
CA LEU A 362 27.85 -1.30 15.44
C LEU A 362 28.89 -2.42 15.25
N ALA A 363 29.41 -3.03 16.32
CA ALA A 363 30.39 -4.11 16.18
C ALA A 363 29.85 -5.26 15.33
N GLY A 364 30.67 -5.66 14.34
CA GLY A 364 30.38 -6.82 13.47
C GLY A 364 29.43 -6.55 12.30
N VAL A 365 28.95 -5.32 12.07
CA VAL A 365 28.16 -5.00 10.89
C VAL A 365 29.06 -4.91 9.65
N ASP A 366 28.53 -5.30 8.51
CA ASP A 366 29.24 -5.25 7.21
C ASP A 366 29.17 -3.86 6.57
N ALA A 367 28.11 -3.08 6.84
CA ALA A 367 27.95 -1.72 6.35
C ALA A 367 27.01 -0.90 7.24
N ILE A 368 27.02 0.41 7.07
CA ILE A 368 26.16 1.35 7.78
C ILE A 368 25.42 2.24 6.80
N VAL A 369 24.12 2.42 7.03
CA VAL A 369 23.29 3.44 6.35
C VAL A 369 22.79 4.44 7.38
N VAL A 370 23.05 5.72 7.13
CA VAL A 370 22.56 6.83 7.95
C VAL A 370 21.51 7.58 7.16
N PRO A 371 20.21 7.39 7.46
CA PRO A 371 19.12 8.00 6.71
C PRO A 371 18.93 9.48 7.05
N GLY A 372 18.01 10.12 6.32
CA GLY A 372 17.54 11.46 6.55
C GLY A 372 16.90 11.68 7.93
N GLY A 373 16.36 12.86 8.15
CA GLY A 373 15.65 13.26 9.36
C GLY A 373 15.67 14.77 9.55
N PHE A 374 14.80 15.27 10.44
CA PHE A 374 14.65 16.69 10.70
C PHE A 374 14.98 17.03 12.16
N GLY A 375 15.44 18.28 12.39
CA GLY A 375 15.77 18.81 13.72
C GLY A 375 17.07 18.27 14.28
N VAL A 376 17.43 18.81 15.43
CA VAL A 376 18.77 18.59 16.05
C VAL A 376 18.95 17.26 16.75
N ARG A 377 17.86 16.59 17.16
CA ARG A 377 17.92 15.30 17.87
C ARG A 377 18.57 14.22 17.00
N GLY A 378 19.53 13.50 17.59
CA GLY A 378 20.21 12.38 16.95
C GLY A 378 21.34 12.75 15.98
N ILE A 379 21.66 14.05 15.78
CA ILE A 379 22.78 14.47 14.91
C ILE A 379 24.10 14.00 15.49
N GLU A 380 24.37 14.25 16.78
CA GLU A 380 25.64 13.86 17.40
C GLU A 380 25.83 12.34 17.39
N GLY A 381 24.77 11.58 17.61
CA GLY A 381 24.84 10.12 17.50
C GLY A 381 25.10 9.62 16.08
N LYS A 382 24.51 10.29 15.05
CA LYS A 382 24.84 9.99 13.66
C LYS A 382 26.32 10.28 13.35
N VAL A 383 26.83 11.42 13.82
CA VAL A 383 28.25 11.78 13.70
C VAL A 383 29.13 10.77 14.43
N GLY A 384 28.75 10.33 15.63
CA GLY A 384 29.45 9.30 16.39
C GLY A 384 29.50 7.94 15.66
N ALA A 385 28.38 7.52 15.06
CA ALA A 385 28.34 6.29 14.27
C ALA A 385 29.22 6.39 13.01
N LEU A 386 29.21 7.52 12.33
CA LEU A 386 30.06 7.80 11.16
C LEU A 386 31.54 7.81 11.50
N ARG A 387 31.91 8.43 12.65
CA ARG A 387 33.26 8.39 13.15
C ARG A 387 33.71 6.96 13.41
N TRP A 388 32.92 6.18 14.12
CA TRP A 388 33.18 4.77 14.37
C TRP A 388 33.42 4.00 13.07
N ALA A 389 32.51 4.19 12.08
CA ALA A 389 32.59 3.53 10.76
C ALA A 389 33.93 3.86 10.05
N ARG A 390 34.33 5.13 10.03
CA ARG A 390 35.56 5.58 9.40
C ARG A 390 36.77 4.96 10.10
N GLU A 391 36.81 4.98 11.44
CA GLU A 391 37.91 4.44 12.23
C GLU A 391 38.05 2.91 12.05
N HIS A 392 36.93 2.20 11.87
CA HIS A 392 36.91 0.74 11.67
C HIS A 392 36.85 0.32 10.18
N ARG A 393 36.88 1.29 9.25
CA ARG A 393 36.83 1.07 7.78
C ARG A 393 35.59 0.31 7.35
N VAL A 394 34.45 0.55 7.97
CA VAL A 394 33.16 -0.02 7.60
C VAL A 394 32.54 0.82 6.49
N PRO A 395 32.10 0.23 5.35
CA PRO A 395 31.40 0.92 4.29
C PRO A 395 30.18 1.69 4.80
N THR A 396 30.00 2.92 4.35
CA THR A 396 28.96 3.80 4.89
C THR A 396 28.27 4.59 3.78
N LEU A 397 26.93 4.67 3.85
CA LEU A 397 26.09 5.50 3.00
C LEU A 397 25.31 6.50 3.85
N GLY A 398 25.47 7.78 3.56
CA GLY A 398 24.67 8.86 4.14
C GLY A 398 23.62 9.35 3.15
N LEU A 399 22.36 9.40 3.58
CA LEU A 399 21.23 9.88 2.78
C LEU A 399 20.71 11.20 3.36
N CYS A 400 20.56 12.25 2.54
CA CYS A 400 20.04 13.56 2.97
C CYS A 400 20.81 14.09 4.20
N LEU A 401 20.19 14.19 5.38
CA LEU A 401 20.87 14.57 6.63
C LEU A 401 22.06 13.65 6.97
N GLY A 402 21.99 12.37 6.61
CA GLY A 402 23.10 11.44 6.80
C GLY A 402 24.35 11.87 6.02
N LEU A 403 24.22 12.31 4.78
CA LEU A 403 25.32 12.88 3.99
C LEU A 403 25.86 14.16 4.66
N GLN A 404 24.99 15.04 5.14
CA GLN A 404 25.41 16.24 5.87
C GLN A 404 26.20 15.88 7.13
N CYS A 405 25.77 14.86 7.89
CA CYS A 405 26.50 14.36 9.04
C CYS A 405 27.88 13.78 8.67
N MET A 406 28.02 13.14 7.49
CA MET A 406 29.33 12.69 6.98
C MET A 406 30.29 13.86 6.76
N VAL A 407 29.80 14.96 6.18
CA VAL A 407 30.57 16.19 5.99
C VAL A 407 30.97 16.81 7.33
N ILE A 408 30.04 16.86 8.28
CA ILE A 408 30.31 17.37 9.63
C ILE A 408 31.37 16.51 10.34
N GLU A 409 31.24 15.19 10.27
CA GLU A 409 32.21 14.26 10.85
C GLU A 409 33.61 14.47 10.28
N ALA A 410 33.71 14.50 8.96
CA ALA A 410 35.00 14.71 8.27
C ALA A 410 35.61 16.09 8.60
N ALA A 411 34.80 17.15 8.64
CA ALA A 411 35.29 18.48 9.01
C ALA A 411 35.83 18.54 10.44
N ARG A 412 35.12 17.94 11.40
CA ARG A 412 35.48 17.98 12.82
C ARG A 412 36.68 17.08 13.16
N ASN A 413 36.84 15.95 12.49
CA ASN A 413 37.79 14.90 12.91
C ASN A 413 38.98 14.69 11.97
N LEU A 414 38.90 15.22 10.72
CA LEU A 414 40.01 15.13 9.77
C LEU A 414 40.64 16.49 9.46
N LEU A 415 39.85 17.58 9.49
CA LEU A 415 40.33 18.91 9.11
C LEU A 415 40.61 19.80 10.34
N GLY A 416 40.10 19.48 11.49
CA GLY A 416 40.30 20.20 12.78
C GLY A 416 39.20 21.21 13.00
#